data_399586a5016e94f489f1c656aaa4a0f3
#
_entry.id   399586a5016e94f489f1c656aaa4a0f3
#
_cell.length_a   1.000
_cell.length_b   1.000
_cell.length_c   1.000
_cell.angle_alpha   90.00
_cell.angle_beta   90.00
_cell.angle_gamma   90.00
#
_symmetry.space_group_name_H-M   'P 1'
#
loop_
_entity.id
_entity.type
_entity.pdbx_description
1 polymer ?
#
loop_
_entity_poly.entity_id
_entity_poly.type
_entity_poly.pdbx_seq_one_letter_code
_entity_poly.pdbx_strand_id
1 'polypeptide(L)'
;MGFNCGIVGLPNVGKSTLFNALTKAGIGAENFPFCTIEPNSGVVPMPDARLDALAAIVKPERVIPTSMEFVDIAGLVEGASKGEGLGNKFLANIRETDAIAHVVRCFEDENVIHVSNSVNPRRDIETI
;
A
#
# COMPACT_ATOMS: atom_id res chain seq x y z
N MET A 1 -3.99 9.52 15.03
CA MET A 1 -3.86 8.11 14.63
C MET A 1 -4.46 7.92 13.27
N GLY A 2 -3.68 7.43 12.35
CA GLY A 2 -4.12 7.08 11.01
C GLY A 2 -4.36 5.58 10.91
N PHE A 3 -5.11 5.19 9.89
CA PHE A 3 -5.26 3.82 9.48
C PHE A 3 -4.09 3.45 8.55
N ASN A 4 -3.46 2.30 8.76
CA ASN A 4 -2.39 1.85 7.89
C ASN A 4 -2.77 0.62 7.07
N CYS A 5 -2.34 0.61 5.81
CA CYS A 5 -2.60 -0.44 4.85
C CYS A 5 -1.28 -0.94 4.26
N GLY A 6 -0.98 -2.19 4.46
CA GLY A 6 0.17 -2.84 3.83
C GLY A 6 -0.15 -3.24 2.40
N ILE A 7 0.73 -2.90 1.46
CA ILE A 7 0.61 -3.33 0.07
C ILE A 7 1.51 -4.53 -0.15
N VAL A 8 0.93 -5.64 -0.54
CA VAL A 8 1.63 -6.89 -0.81
C VAL A 8 1.40 -7.35 -2.25
N GLY A 9 2.32 -8.09 -2.81
CA GLY A 9 2.22 -8.65 -4.14
C GLY A 9 3.52 -9.30 -4.59
N LEU A 10 3.43 -10.14 -5.60
CA LEU A 10 4.58 -10.73 -6.26
C LEU A 10 5.40 -9.66 -7.00
N PRO A 11 6.68 -9.92 -7.31
CA PRO A 11 7.46 -9.01 -8.15
C PRO A 11 6.80 -8.79 -9.53
N ASN A 12 6.97 -7.58 -10.07
CA ASN A 12 6.50 -7.20 -11.42
C ASN A 12 4.98 -7.27 -11.64
N VAL A 13 4.19 -7.07 -10.59
CA VAL A 13 2.73 -7.00 -10.67
C VAL A 13 2.17 -5.58 -10.74
N GLY A 14 3.04 -4.57 -10.65
CA GLY A 14 2.65 -3.16 -10.61
C GLY A 14 2.54 -2.57 -9.20
N LYS A 15 2.99 -3.30 -8.18
CA LYS A 15 2.92 -2.88 -6.78
C LYS A 15 3.64 -1.55 -6.53
N SER A 16 4.88 -1.40 -6.99
CA SER A 16 5.65 -0.16 -6.83
C SER A 16 5.05 0.99 -7.63
N THR A 17 4.51 0.72 -8.81
CA THR A 17 3.81 1.71 -9.62
C THR A 17 2.57 2.24 -8.91
N LEU A 18 1.77 1.34 -8.35
CA LEU A 18 0.60 1.70 -7.56
C LEU A 18 0.98 2.50 -6.31
N PHE A 19 1.97 2.02 -5.55
CA PHE A 19 2.46 2.70 -4.36
C PHE A 19 2.95 4.12 -4.69
N ASN A 20 3.73 4.28 -5.73
CA ASN A 20 4.21 5.59 -6.16
C ASN A 20 3.08 6.51 -6.63
N ALA A 21 2.09 5.98 -7.33
CA ALA A 21 0.93 6.75 -7.77
C ALA A 21 0.09 7.26 -6.58
N LEU A 22 -0.09 6.41 -5.58
CA LEU A 22 -0.83 6.77 -4.37
C LEU A 22 -0.07 7.82 -3.52
N THR A 23 1.23 7.66 -3.37
CA THR A 23 2.03 8.49 -2.45
C THR A 23 2.55 9.77 -3.07
N LYS A 24 2.70 9.86 -4.40
CA LYS A 24 3.09 11.10 -5.09
C LYS A 24 2.04 12.20 -5.00
N ALA A 25 0.77 11.84 -4.88
CA ALA A 25 -0.31 12.78 -4.64
C ALA A 25 -0.43 13.16 -3.16
N GLY A 26 0.38 12.53 -2.30
CA GLY A 26 0.38 12.77 -0.87
C GLY A 26 1.02 14.11 -0.54
N ILE A 27 0.40 14.81 0.37
CA ILE A 27 1.03 15.94 1.06
C ILE A 27 2.10 15.36 1.99
N GLY A 28 3.27 15.98 2.04
CA GLY A 28 4.36 15.50 2.91
C GLY A 28 3.87 15.25 4.34
N ALA A 29 4.45 14.26 5.00
CA ALA A 29 4.07 13.85 6.35
C ALA A 29 4.14 15.01 7.39
N GLU A 30 4.86 16.07 7.07
CA GLU A 30 4.94 17.32 7.84
C GLU A 30 3.56 17.96 8.10
N ASN A 31 2.59 17.72 7.22
CA ASN A 31 1.24 18.27 7.33
C ASN A 31 0.29 17.41 8.17
N PHE A 32 0.73 16.23 8.61
CA PHE A 32 -0.05 15.35 9.46
C PHE A 32 0.61 15.21 10.83
N PRO A 33 0.00 15.74 11.89
CA PRO A 33 0.52 15.56 13.24
C PRO A 33 0.56 14.07 13.60
N PHE A 34 1.62 13.64 14.27
CA PHE A 34 1.85 12.27 14.74
C PHE A 34 2.15 11.21 13.66
N CYS A 35 2.50 11.60 12.45
CA CYS A 35 2.98 10.67 11.44
C CYS A 35 4.50 10.50 11.56
N THR A 36 4.93 9.26 11.75
CA THR A 36 6.34 8.87 11.64
C THR A 36 6.61 8.42 10.21
N ILE A 37 7.59 9.03 9.55
CA ILE A 37 8.00 8.61 8.20
C ILE A 37 8.92 7.41 8.36
N GLU A 38 8.47 6.24 7.91
CA GLU A 38 9.32 5.07 7.74
C GLU A 38 9.74 4.90 6.28
N PRO A 39 10.90 4.31 6.01
CA PRO A 39 11.27 3.93 4.65
C PRO A 39 10.18 3.04 4.05
N ASN A 40 9.80 3.30 2.80
CA ASN A 40 8.74 2.58 2.08
C ASN A 40 7.33 2.77 2.64
N SER A 41 7.07 3.87 3.31
CA SER A 41 5.71 4.29 3.67
C SER A 41 5.36 5.64 3.07
N GLY A 42 4.07 5.89 2.89
CA GLY A 42 3.56 7.16 2.40
C GLY A 42 2.21 7.47 3.02
N VAL A 43 2.05 8.71 3.47
CA VAL A 43 0.82 9.19 4.09
C VAL A 43 0.05 10.01 3.07
N VAL A 44 -1.22 9.70 2.91
CA VAL A 44 -2.12 10.40 2.00
C VAL A 44 -3.38 10.86 2.72
N PRO A 45 -3.98 12.00 2.32
CA PRO A 45 -5.27 12.39 2.85
C PRO A 45 -6.35 11.43 2.34
N MET A 46 -7.28 11.08 3.20
CA MET A 46 -8.41 10.24 2.82
C MET A 46 -9.52 11.10 2.22
N PRO A 47 -9.90 10.90 0.95
CA PRO A 47 -11.04 11.61 0.37
C PRO A 47 -12.34 11.20 1.06
N ASP A 48 -13.13 12.18 1.48
CA ASP A 48 -14.43 11.94 2.08
C ASP A 48 -15.40 13.05 1.71
N ALA A 49 -16.36 12.73 0.85
CA ALA A 49 -17.37 13.68 0.37
C ALA A 49 -18.25 14.23 1.52
N ARG A 50 -18.39 13.49 2.62
CA ARG A 50 -19.14 13.95 3.79
C ARG A 50 -18.42 15.09 4.49
N LEU A 51 -17.10 15.05 4.53
CA LEU A 51 -16.29 16.13 5.09
C LEU A 51 -16.47 17.42 4.30
N ASP A 52 -16.46 17.33 2.98
CA ASP A 52 -16.69 18.48 2.09
C ASP A 52 -18.10 19.05 2.26
N ALA A 53 -19.11 18.21 2.36
CA ALA A 53 -20.48 18.61 2.57
C ALA A 53 -20.67 19.33 3.94
N LEU A 54 -20.06 18.81 4.99
CA LEU A 54 -20.09 19.43 6.32
C LEU A 54 -19.33 20.76 6.33
N ALA A 55 -18.19 20.84 5.66
CA ALA A 55 -17.42 22.06 5.54
C ALA A 55 -18.19 23.18 4.81
N ALA A 56 -18.99 22.83 3.79
CA ALA A 56 -19.84 23.77 3.09
C ALA A 56 -20.93 24.37 4.00
N ILE A 57 -21.42 23.63 4.95
CA ILE A 57 -22.44 24.08 5.93
C ILE A 57 -21.81 24.89 7.06
N VAL A 58 -20.77 24.38 7.66
CA VAL A 58 -20.14 24.95 8.87
C VAL A 58 -19.21 26.12 8.53
N LYS A 59 -18.65 26.14 7.33
CA LYS A 59 -17.64 27.13 6.89
C LYS A 59 -16.50 27.30 7.89
N PRO A 60 -15.74 26.21 8.18
CA PRO A 60 -14.66 26.26 9.16
C PRO A 60 -13.48 27.07 8.62
N GLU A 61 -12.62 27.53 9.51
CA GLU A 61 -11.36 28.19 9.10
C GLU A 61 -10.43 27.23 8.38
N ARG A 62 -10.49 25.94 8.71
CA ARG A 62 -9.64 24.91 8.13
C ARG A 62 -10.34 23.56 8.09
N VAL A 63 -10.16 22.82 6.99
CA VAL A 63 -10.64 21.45 6.83
C VAL A 63 -9.45 20.51 6.89
N ILE A 64 -9.42 19.60 7.85
CA ILE A 64 -8.35 18.63 8.03
C ILE A 64 -8.92 17.24 7.80
N PRO A 65 -8.64 16.61 6.64
CA PRO A 65 -9.05 15.24 6.38
C PRO A 65 -8.27 14.27 7.27
N THR A 66 -8.84 13.10 7.52
CA THR A 66 -8.05 12.01 8.10
C THR A 66 -7.00 11.53 7.12
N SER A 67 -5.96 10.91 7.63
CA SER A 67 -4.86 10.37 6.82
C SER A 67 -4.92 8.86 6.77
N MET A 68 -4.40 8.30 5.68
CA MET A 68 -4.16 6.88 5.50
C MET A 68 -2.69 6.68 5.17
N GLU A 69 -2.05 5.74 5.85
CA GLU A 69 -0.68 5.36 5.58
C GLU A 69 -0.65 4.11 4.71
N PHE A 70 0.08 4.16 3.60
CA PHE A 70 0.40 2.99 2.81
C PHE A 70 1.82 2.55 3.08
N VAL A 71 1.99 1.27 3.35
CA VAL A 71 3.30 0.65 3.60
C VAL A 71 3.59 -0.33 2.48
N ASP A 72 4.67 -0.09 1.73
CA ASP A 72 5.13 -1.05 0.74
C ASP A 72 5.87 -2.19 1.43
N ILE A 73 5.23 -3.35 1.50
CA ILE A 73 5.81 -4.53 2.12
C ILE A 73 6.63 -5.26 1.05
N ALA A 74 7.95 -5.35 1.27
CA ALA A 74 8.88 -6.00 0.36
C ALA A 74 8.44 -7.44 0.05
N GLY A 75 8.40 -7.74 -1.24
CA GLY A 75 7.70 -8.88 -1.77
C GLY A 75 8.18 -10.25 -1.29
N LEU A 76 7.22 -11.15 -1.14
CA LEU A 76 7.49 -12.58 -1.14
C LEU A 76 7.85 -13.02 -2.56
N VAL A 77 8.98 -13.72 -2.64
CA VAL A 77 9.29 -14.56 -3.79
C VAL A 77 8.81 -15.97 -3.44
N GLU A 78 8.26 -16.69 -4.40
CA GLU A 78 7.88 -18.09 -4.22
C GLU A 78 9.05 -18.87 -3.59
N GLY A 79 8.81 -19.51 -2.45
CA GLY A 79 9.85 -20.18 -1.68
C GLY A 79 10.57 -19.34 -0.64
N ALA A 80 10.37 -18.03 -0.58
CA ALA A 80 10.94 -17.18 0.48
C ALA A 80 10.38 -17.50 1.87
N SER A 81 9.19 -18.07 1.95
CA SER A 81 8.60 -18.56 3.18
C SER A 81 9.35 -19.76 3.79
N LYS A 82 10.23 -20.39 3.01
CA LYS A 82 11.08 -21.50 3.46
C LYS A 82 12.49 -21.04 3.85
N GLY A 83 12.83 -19.78 3.58
CA GLY A 83 14.10 -19.18 3.98
C GLY A 83 13.98 -18.53 5.36
N GLU A 84 14.79 -18.97 6.30
CA GLU A 84 14.89 -18.32 7.61
C GLU A 84 15.28 -16.85 7.43
N GLY A 85 14.43 -15.93 7.82
CA GLY A 85 14.69 -14.49 7.88
C GLY A 85 13.75 -13.60 7.04
N LEU A 86 13.62 -13.80 5.74
CA LEU A 86 12.77 -12.94 4.90
C LEU A 86 11.28 -13.19 5.12
N GLY A 87 10.86 -14.43 5.29
CA GLY A 87 9.48 -14.78 5.59
C GLY A 87 9.02 -14.25 6.95
N ASN A 88 9.88 -14.31 7.96
CA ASN A 88 9.57 -13.79 9.30
C ASN A 88 9.47 -12.26 9.30
N LYS A 89 10.33 -11.58 8.56
CA LYS A 89 10.27 -10.12 8.40
C LYS A 89 9.00 -9.68 7.66
N PHE A 90 8.62 -10.40 6.62
CA PHE A 90 7.38 -10.16 5.88
C PHE A 90 6.15 -10.33 6.79
N LEU A 91 6.08 -11.40 7.55
CA LEU A 91 4.99 -11.65 8.49
C LEU A 91 4.94 -10.62 9.61
N ALA A 92 6.10 -10.18 10.11
CA ALA A 92 6.17 -9.11 11.11
C ALA A 92 5.60 -7.80 10.54
N ASN A 93 5.98 -7.42 9.32
CA ASN A 93 5.47 -6.23 8.65
C ASN A 93 3.95 -6.31 8.42
N ILE A 94 3.43 -7.47 8.03
CA ILE A 94 1.98 -7.69 7.87
C ILE A 94 1.23 -7.50 9.18
N ARG A 95 1.76 -8.02 10.28
CA ARG A 95 1.12 -7.93 11.60
C ARG A 95 1.01 -6.51 12.14
N GLU A 96 1.85 -5.60 11.67
CA GLU A 96 1.84 -4.18 12.05
C GLU A 96 0.80 -3.36 11.28
N THR A 97 0.15 -3.93 10.28
CA THR A 97 -0.84 -3.23 9.45
C THR A 97 -2.27 -3.52 9.89
N ASP A 98 -3.14 -2.50 9.75
CA ASP A 98 -4.57 -2.62 10.05
C ASP A 98 -5.33 -3.35 8.93
N ALA A 99 -4.85 -3.21 7.70
CA ALA A 99 -5.38 -3.89 6.52
C ALA A 99 -4.28 -4.23 5.53
N ILE A 100 -4.61 -5.09 4.59
CA ILE A 100 -3.71 -5.53 3.52
C ILE A 100 -4.38 -5.32 2.17
N ALA A 101 -3.68 -4.66 1.27
CA ALA A 101 -4.06 -4.56 -0.14
C ALA A 101 -3.16 -5.52 -0.94
N HIS A 102 -3.76 -6.57 -1.46
CA HIS A 102 -3.05 -7.55 -2.29
C HIS A 102 -3.13 -7.13 -3.76
N VAL A 103 -1.99 -6.80 -4.34
CA VAL A 103 -1.87 -6.42 -5.75
C VAL A 103 -1.61 -7.66 -6.60
N VAL A 104 -2.55 -7.96 -7.48
CA VAL A 104 -2.53 -9.16 -8.33
C VAL A 104 -2.44 -8.72 -9.79
N ARG A 105 -1.48 -9.30 -10.52
CA ARG A 105 -1.31 -9.00 -11.93
C ARG A 105 -2.38 -9.67 -12.78
N CYS A 106 -3.15 -8.84 -13.48
CA CYS A 106 -4.16 -9.29 -14.44
C CYS A 106 -3.86 -8.85 -15.89
N PHE A 107 -2.79 -8.08 -16.10
CA PHE A 107 -2.38 -7.59 -17.42
C PHE A 107 -1.30 -8.48 -18.04
N GLU A 108 -1.28 -8.52 -19.36
CA GLU A 108 -0.24 -9.19 -20.14
C GLU A 108 0.67 -8.12 -20.77
N ASP A 109 1.97 -8.26 -20.60
CA ASP A 109 2.98 -7.39 -21.21
C ASP A 109 4.28 -8.21 -21.34
N GLU A 110 4.72 -8.41 -22.58
CA GLU A 110 5.94 -9.18 -22.88
C GLU A 110 7.21 -8.51 -22.33
N ASN A 111 7.20 -7.20 -22.14
CA ASN A 111 8.32 -6.45 -21.58
C ASN A 111 8.39 -6.50 -20.05
N VAL A 112 7.34 -6.99 -19.39
CA VAL A 112 7.28 -7.15 -17.95
C VAL A 112 7.21 -8.64 -17.60
N ILE A 113 8.34 -9.18 -17.16
CA ILE A 113 8.46 -10.62 -16.88
C ILE A 113 7.76 -10.95 -15.56
N HIS A 114 6.85 -11.94 -15.60
CA HIS A 114 6.28 -12.54 -14.40
C HIS A 114 7.25 -13.57 -13.81
N VAL A 115 7.34 -13.64 -12.47
CA VAL A 115 8.25 -14.59 -11.77
C VAL A 115 7.99 -16.05 -12.12
N SER A 116 6.78 -16.41 -12.48
CA SER A 116 6.38 -17.76 -12.92
C SER A 116 6.29 -17.89 -14.44
N ASN A 117 6.79 -16.92 -15.22
CA ASN A 117 6.76 -16.85 -16.68
C ASN A 117 5.37 -16.92 -17.33
N SER A 118 4.31 -16.77 -16.54
CA SER A 118 2.92 -16.74 -17.04
C SER A 118 2.04 -15.94 -16.10
N VAL A 119 1.07 -15.23 -16.65
CA VAL A 119 0.07 -14.47 -15.87
C VAL A 119 -1.07 -15.41 -15.49
N ASN A 120 -1.24 -15.65 -14.20
CA ASN A 120 -2.35 -16.44 -13.66
C ASN A 120 -2.76 -15.84 -12.31
N PRO A 121 -3.75 -14.92 -12.31
CA PRO A 121 -4.14 -14.22 -11.09
C PRO A 121 -4.56 -15.14 -9.94
N ARG A 122 -5.28 -16.20 -10.24
CA ARG A 122 -5.74 -17.15 -9.22
C ARG A 122 -4.56 -17.85 -8.54
N ARG A 123 -3.61 -18.37 -9.30
CA ARG A 123 -2.39 -18.98 -8.77
C ARG A 123 -1.61 -17.99 -7.91
N ASP A 124 -1.49 -16.74 -8.37
CA ASP A 124 -0.74 -15.71 -7.68
C ASP A 124 -1.38 -15.33 -6.34
N ILE A 125 -2.71 -15.31 -6.27
CA ILE A 125 -3.45 -15.14 -5.01
C ILE A 125 -3.18 -16.29 -4.03
N GLU A 126 -3.18 -17.52 -4.54
CA GLU A 126 -2.94 -18.71 -3.71
C GLU A 126 -1.48 -18.80 -3.21
N THR A 127 -0.54 -18.16 -3.90
CA THR A 127 0.88 -18.14 -3.52
C THR A 127 1.15 -17.25 -2.29
N ILE A 128 0.46 -16.14 -2.16
CA ILE A 128 0.60 -15.19 -1.05
C ILE A 128 -0.38 -15.52 0.08
#